data_afb2769e4886504e7a3297cc782003db
#
_entry.id   afb2769e4886504e7a3297cc782003db
#
_cell.length_a   1.000
_cell.length_b   1.000
_cell.length_c   1.000
_cell.angle_alpha   90.00
_cell.angle_beta   90.00
_cell.angle_gamma   90.00
#
_symmetry.space_group_name_H-M   'P 1'
#
loop_
_entity.id
_entity.type
_entity.pdbx_description
1 polymer ?
#
loop_
_entity_poly.entity_id
_entity_poly.type
_entity_poly.pdbx_seq_one_letter_code
_entity_poly.pdbx_strand_id
1 'polypeptide(L)'
;MSVLLPTFRRVRLTQQCVIHPQDKGGNYLPCASEDWVLFVSLAADGEQIILRTEHRCLPIKPGSALLLPPNVCHELPFVQAPCLMLEFSAADDGQAMFEFPQLQGTPAWMLLLLLYSEQTTAAARTPLLDALLMQMAPMAHGLELCAPDAAFSLATEVLQHLNLCFADELSLTELTNRFHVSTSHMIHMFKAQFGLPPIQYMVRRRIGEAQHLLRTTEDSAGDIGGQVGMINRNYFYRMFKRLVGVSPVRYREVIGERPDMLA
;
A
#
# COMPACT_ATOMS: atom_id res chain seq x y z
N MET A 1 6.31 -25.92 1.38
CA MET A 1 6.67 -25.68 2.81
C MET A 1 5.71 -24.64 3.34
N SER A 2 5.04 -24.89 4.49
CA SER A 2 4.18 -23.86 5.10
C SER A 2 5.07 -22.74 5.64
N VAL A 3 4.92 -21.54 5.11
CA VAL A 3 5.58 -20.35 5.63
C VAL A 3 4.88 -19.98 6.93
N LEU A 4 5.62 -19.95 8.04
CA LEU A 4 5.07 -19.54 9.32
C LEU A 4 5.13 -18.02 9.45
N LEU A 5 4.11 -17.45 10.09
CA LEU A 5 4.12 -16.03 10.43
C LEU A 5 5.32 -15.74 11.35
N PRO A 6 6.11 -14.70 11.11
CA PRO A 6 7.23 -14.33 11.96
C PRO A 6 6.76 -14.00 13.37
N THR A 7 7.62 -14.27 14.36
CA THR A 7 7.37 -13.82 15.73
C THR A 7 7.80 -12.36 15.84
N PHE A 8 6.86 -11.45 15.64
CA PHE A 8 7.13 -10.02 15.72
C PHE A 8 7.70 -9.63 17.10
N ARG A 9 8.81 -8.90 17.09
CA ARG A 9 9.44 -8.35 18.29
C ARG A 9 9.54 -6.84 18.16
N ARG A 10 9.39 -6.13 19.29
CA ARG A 10 9.48 -4.65 19.34
C ARG A 10 8.53 -3.97 18.35
N VAL A 11 7.29 -4.44 18.33
CA VAL A 11 6.26 -3.87 17.45
C VAL A 11 5.93 -2.46 17.90
N ARG A 12 5.79 -1.56 16.91
CA ARG A 12 5.32 -0.19 17.13
C ARG A 12 4.36 0.17 16.03
N LEU A 13 3.16 0.56 16.40
CA LEU A 13 2.19 1.12 15.45
C LEU A 13 2.73 2.45 14.91
N THR A 14 2.88 2.56 13.61
CA THR A 14 3.36 3.76 12.91
C THR A 14 2.22 4.53 12.29
N GLN A 15 1.22 3.81 11.78
CA GLN A 15 0.04 4.42 11.19
C GLN A 15 -1.19 3.52 11.28
N GLN A 16 -2.38 4.14 11.38
CA GLN A 16 -3.66 3.46 11.15
C GLN A 16 -4.63 4.40 10.42
N CYS A 17 -5.42 3.88 9.52
CA CYS A 17 -6.48 4.62 8.86
C CYS A 17 -7.59 3.71 8.35
N VAL A 18 -8.75 4.30 8.06
CA VAL A 18 -9.85 3.65 7.34
C VAL A 18 -9.90 4.21 5.93
N ILE A 19 -9.81 3.35 4.93
CA ILE A 19 -9.93 3.72 3.52
C ILE A 19 -11.39 3.50 3.14
N HIS A 20 -12.10 4.58 2.81
CA HIS A 20 -13.51 4.53 2.42
C HIS A 20 -13.70 4.59 0.91
N PRO A 21 -14.76 3.92 0.37
CA PRO A 21 -15.10 3.99 -1.06
C PRO A 21 -15.44 5.40 -1.54
N GLN A 22 -15.92 6.24 -0.64
CA GLN A 22 -16.38 7.61 -0.93
C GLN A 22 -15.29 8.66 -0.92
N ASP A 23 -14.09 8.30 -0.47
CA ASP A 23 -12.97 9.23 -0.51
C ASP A 23 -12.66 9.56 -1.96
N LYS A 24 -12.96 10.80 -2.36
CA LYS A 24 -12.64 11.32 -3.71
C LYS A 24 -11.13 11.25 -3.91
N GLY A 25 -10.69 10.30 -4.66
CA GLY A 25 -9.30 9.86 -4.71
C GLY A 25 -9.14 8.49 -4.05
N GLY A 26 -10.24 7.78 -3.78
CA GLY A 26 -10.37 6.50 -3.09
C GLY A 26 -9.67 5.29 -3.73
N ASN A 27 -8.72 5.55 -4.57
CA ASN A 27 -7.73 4.59 -4.97
C ASN A 27 -6.50 4.86 -4.10
N TYR A 28 -6.24 3.99 -3.15
CA TYR A 28 -4.95 3.96 -2.50
C TYR A 28 -3.91 3.71 -3.59
N LEU A 29 -3.17 4.77 -3.93
CA LEU A 29 -2.25 4.76 -5.06
C LEU A 29 -1.05 3.88 -4.75
N PRO A 30 -0.33 3.38 -5.78
CA PRO A 30 0.84 2.56 -5.57
C PRO A 30 1.84 3.23 -4.62
N CYS A 31 2.14 2.58 -3.52
CA CYS A 31 3.18 3.00 -2.57
C CYS A 31 3.87 1.76 -2.01
N ALA A 32 5.03 1.95 -1.41
CA ALA A 32 5.69 0.93 -0.60
C ALA A 32 5.98 1.54 0.76
N SER A 33 5.72 0.80 1.82
CA SER A 33 6.06 1.20 3.18
C SER A 33 7.35 0.48 3.62
N GLU A 34 8.18 1.14 4.41
CA GLU A 34 9.31 0.49 5.10
C GLU A 34 8.85 -0.40 6.26
N ASP A 35 7.57 -0.32 6.60
CA ASP A 35 6.91 -1.03 7.67
C ASP A 35 6.03 -2.17 7.13
N TRP A 36 5.61 -3.05 8.03
CA TRP A 36 4.56 -4.04 7.75
C TRP A 36 3.22 -3.35 7.56
N VAL A 37 2.43 -3.81 6.59
CA VAL A 37 1.10 -3.24 6.30
C VAL A 37 0.04 -4.32 6.37
N LEU A 38 -0.91 -4.18 7.30
CA LEU A 38 -2.07 -5.03 7.43
C LEU A 38 -3.29 -4.35 6.83
N PHE A 39 -3.91 -4.98 5.84
CA PHE A 39 -5.20 -4.59 5.28
C PHE A 39 -6.29 -5.52 5.78
N VAL A 40 -7.37 -4.95 6.31
CA VAL A 40 -8.52 -5.71 6.82
C VAL A 40 -9.80 -5.23 6.15
N SER A 41 -10.54 -6.16 5.55
CA SER A 41 -11.80 -5.84 4.89
C SER A 41 -12.94 -5.72 5.91
N LEU A 42 -13.59 -4.55 5.89
CA LEU A 42 -14.87 -4.32 6.57
C LEU A 42 -16.06 -4.46 5.60
N ALA A 43 -15.82 -5.08 4.44
CA ALA A 43 -16.84 -5.31 3.43
C ALA A 43 -18.02 -6.14 3.97
N ALA A 44 -19.23 -5.85 3.47
CA ALA A 44 -20.35 -6.74 3.60
C ALA A 44 -20.31 -7.85 2.53
N ASP A 45 -21.16 -8.85 2.69
CA ASP A 45 -21.28 -9.94 1.71
C ASP A 45 -21.62 -9.38 0.32
N GLY A 46 -20.86 -9.79 -0.68
CA GLY A 46 -21.02 -9.38 -2.08
C GLY A 46 -20.18 -8.16 -2.49
N GLU A 47 -19.54 -7.47 -1.56
CA GLU A 47 -18.59 -6.40 -1.85
C GLU A 47 -17.17 -6.94 -1.99
N GLN A 48 -16.33 -6.28 -2.78
CA GLN A 48 -14.96 -6.70 -3.00
C GLN A 48 -13.98 -5.56 -2.77
N ILE A 49 -12.86 -5.91 -2.13
CA ILE A 49 -11.66 -5.08 -2.07
C ILE A 49 -10.57 -5.85 -2.81
N ILE A 50 -9.91 -5.20 -3.75
CA ILE A 50 -8.80 -5.80 -4.49
C ILE A 50 -7.55 -5.06 -4.13
N LEU A 51 -6.61 -5.76 -3.48
CA LEU A 51 -5.25 -5.30 -3.29
C LEU A 51 -4.40 -5.75 -4.47
N ARG A 52 -3.72 -4.82 -5.12
CA ARG A 52 -2.74 -5.11 -6.16
C ARG A 52 -1.35 -4.92 -5.58
N THR A 53 -0.51 -5.92 -5.76
CA THR A 53 0.92 -5.83 -5.48
C THR A 53 1.71 -5.92 -6.79
N GLU A 54 3.01 -5.75 -6.73
CA GLU A 54 3.90 -5.96 -7.87
C GLU A 54 3.91 -7.39 -8.41
N HIS A 55 3.40 -8.35 -7.63
CA HIS A 55 3.39 -9.76 -8.02
C HIS A 55 2.02 -10.25 -8.47
N ARG A 56 0.92 -9.70 -7.92
CA ARG A 56 -0.44 -10.18 -8.21
C ARG A 56 -1.54 -9.28 -7.67
N CYS A 57 -2.77 -9.56 -8.13
CA CYS A 57 -4.00 -9.03 -7.54
C CYS A 57 -4.55 -10.01 -6.51
N LEU A 58 -4.81 -9.52 -5.31
CA LEU A 58 -5.30 -10.30 -4.18
C LEU A 58 -6.68 -9.78 -3.76
N PRO A 59 -7.75 -10.57 -3.89
CA PRO A 59 -9.04 -10.20 -3.34
C PRO A 59 -9.00 -10.32 -1.81
N ILE A 60 -9.40 -9.27 -1.11
CA ILE A 60 -9.61 -9.28 0.34
C ILE A 60 -11.10 -9.52 0.57
N LYS A 61 -11.44 -10.73 1.00
CA LYS A 61 -12.83 -11.15 1.25
C LYS A 61 -13.40 -10.42 2.48
N PRO A 62 -14.73 -10.32 2.60
CA PRO A 62 -15.38 -9.82 3.80
C PRO A 62 -14.85 -10.50 5.08
N GLY A 63 -14.48 -9.70 6.08
CA GLY A 63 -13.98 -10.20 7.35
C GLY A 63 -12.61 -10.89 7.32
N SER A 64 -11.88 -10.78 6.19
CA SER A 64 -10.52 -11.30 6.04
C SER A 64 -9.48 -10.19 6.06
N ALA A 65 -8.19 -10.58 6.13
CA ALA A 65 -7.08 -9.64 6.08
C ALA A 65 -5.91 -10.16 5.25
N LEU A 66 -5.08 -9.21 4.79
CA LEU A 66 -3.78 -9.45 4.16
C LEU A 66 -2.70 -8.67 4.89
N LEU A 67 -1.60 -9.33 5.21
CA LEU A 67 -0.41 -8.73 5.80
C LEU A 67 0.72 -8.74 4.76
N LEU A 68 1.23 -7.56 4.46
CA LEU A 68 2.34 -7.34 3.54
C LEU A 68 3.62 -7.08 4.31
N PRO A 69 4.75 -7.66 3.90
CA PRO A 69 6.05 -7.32 4.45
C PRO A 69 6.51 -5.93 3.98
N PRO A 70 7.55 -5.37 4.64
CA PRO A 70 8.18 -4.12 4.21
C PRO A 70 8.60 -4.12 2.75
N ASN A 71 8.58 -2.94 2.14
CA ASN A 71 9.04 -2.66 0.78
C ASN A 71 8.25 -3.35 -0.35
N VAL A 72 7.11 -3.97 -0.07
CA VAL A 72 6.20 -4.45 -1.11
C VAL A 72 5.37 -3.29 -1.64
N CYS A 73 5.53 -2.99 -2.93
CA CYS A 73 4.68 -1.99 -3.58
C CYS A 73 3.25 -2.52 -3.71
N HIS A 74 2.30 -1.74 -3.24
CA HIS A 74 0.89 -2.12 -3.22
C HIS A 74 -0.03 -0.93 -3.54
N GLU A 75 -1.20 -1.24 -4.04
CA GLU A 75 -2.28 -0.27 -4.30
C GLU A 75 -3.65 -0.92 -4.07
N LEU A 76 -4.63 -0.12 -3.74
CA LEU A 76 -6.05 -0.51 -3.76
C LEU A 76 -6.72 0.20 -4.95
N PRO A 77 -6.67 -0.40 -6.16
CA PRO A 77 -7.18 0.25 -7.37
C PRO A 77 -8.70 0.38 -7.36
N PHE A 78 -9.36 -0.43 -6.56
CA PHE A 78 -10.80 -0.47 -6.48
C PHE A 78 -11.26 -0.87 -5.07
N VAL A 79 -11.87 0.09 -4.36
CA VAL A 79 -12.39 -0.10 -3.01
C VAL A 79 -13.90 0.10 -3.06
N GLN A 80 -14.67 -0.98 -2.91
CA GLN A 80 -16.14 -0.95 -2.85
C GLN A 80 -16.66 -0.84 -1.42
N ALA A 81 -15.84 -1.18 -0.45
CA ALA A 81 -16.19 -1.23 0.96
C ALA A 81 -15.08 -0.63 1.82
N PRO A 82 -15.34 -0.21 3.07
CA PRO A 82 -14.31 0.27 3.97
C PRO A 82 -13.22 -0.79 4.20
N CYS A 83 -11.97 -0.34 4.18
CA CYS A 83 -10.79 -1.15 4.44
C CYS A 83 -9.99 -0.51 5.57
N LEU A 84 -9.70 -1.27 6.62
CA LEU A 84 -8.77 -0.83 7.64
C LEU A 84 -7.35 -1.07 7.15
N MET A 85 -6.47 -0.11 7.40
CA MET A 85 -5.05 -0.21 7.14
C MET A 85 -4.29 0.09 8.44
N LEU A 86 -3.39 -0.82 8.82
CA LEU A 86 -2.46 -0.66 9.92
C LEU A 86 -1.04 -0.77 9.38
N GLU A 87 -0.22 0.23 9.64
CA GLU A 87 1.23 0.17 9.41
C GLU A 87 1.95 0.04 10.74
N PHE A 88 2.92 -0.87 10.83
CA PHE A 88 3.69 -1.06 12.04
C PHE A 88 5.11 -1.52 11.76
N SER A 89 6.06 -0.95 12.48
CA SER A 89 7.45 -1.42 12.48
C SER A 89 7.59 -2.65 13.39
N ALA A 90 8.46 -3.55 13.00
CA ALA A 90 8.86 -4.71 13.81
C ALA A 90 10.35 -5.01 13.58
N ALA A 91 11.00 -5.65 14.56
CA ALA A 91 12.41 -6.04 14.42
C ALA A 91 12.62 -7.28 13.51
N ASP A 92 11.62 -7.68 12.78
CA ASP A 92 11.65 -8.78 11.82
C ASP A 92 11.41 -8.25 10.42
N ASP A 93 12.31 -8.56 9.50
CA ASP A 93 12.35 -8.17 8.10
C ASP A 93 11.88 -9.32 7.17
N GLY A 94 10.94 -10.14 7.65
CA GLY A 94 10.31 -11.19 6.86
C GLY A 94 9.83 -10.70 5.49
N GLN A 95 9.94 -11.55 4.47
CA GLN A 95 9.57 -11.21 3.09
C GLN A 95 8.29 -11.89 2.63
N ALA A 96 7.65 -12.70 3.48
CA ALA A 96 6.45 -13.42 3.11
C ALA A 96 5.18 -12.58 3.34
N MET A 97 4.22 -12.72 2.44
CA MET A 97 2.86 -12.23 2.64
C MET A 97 2.01 -13.27 3.35
N PHE A 98 1.01 -12.81 4.12
CA PHE A 98 0.09 -13.70 4.82
C PHE A 98 -1.37 -13.31 4.59
N GLU A 99 -2.21 -14.31 4.36
CA GLU A 99 -3.66 -14.19 4.32
C GLU A 99 -4.25 -14.70 5.64
N PHE A 100 -5.28 -14.00 6.11
CA PHE A 100 -6.11 -14.38 7.25
C PHE A 100 -7.55 -14.47 6.75
N PRO A 101 -8.00 -15.65 6.31
CA PRO A 101 -9.23 -15.79 5.54
C PRO A 101 -10.50 -15.54 6.37
N GLN A 102 -10.41 -15.57 7.69
CA GLN A 102 -11.55 -15.37 8.58
C GLN A 102 -11.10 -14.75 9.90
N LEU A 103 -11.09 -13.41 9.99
CA LEU A 103 -10.86 -12.69 11.25
C LEU A 103 -12.14 -12.34 11.96
N GLN A 104 -13.20 -12.04 11.22
CA GLN A 104 -14.51 -11.65 11.79
C GLN A 104 -15.05 -12.77 12.71
N GLY A 105 -15.50 -12.37 13.90
CA GLY A 105 -15.98 -13.30 14.93
C GLY A 105 -14.90 -13.93 15.79
N THR A 106 -13.63 -13.60 15.61
CA THR A 106 -12.52 -14.08 16.43
C THR A 106 -12.11 -13.09 17.50
N PRO A 107 -11.33 -13.49 18.53
CA PRO A 107 -10.73 -12.56 19.48
C PRO A 107 -9.84 -11.49 18.80
N ALA A 108 -9.16 -11.83 17.70
CA ALA A 108 -8.36 -10.89 16.91
C ALA A 108 -9.23 -9.75 16.35
N TRP A 109 -10.44 -10.05 15.90
CA TRP A 109 -11.39 -9.02 15.43
C TRP A 109 -11.77 -8.02 16.52
N MET A 110 -11.99 -8.49 17.75
CA MET A 110 -12.30 -7.61 18.88
C MET A 110 -11.12 -6.69 19.23
N LEU A 111 -9.89 -7.22 19.20
CA LEU A 111 -8.68 -6.42 19.43
C LEU A 111 -8.49 -5.37 18.32
N LEU A 112 -8.80 -5.72 17.08
CA LEU A 112 -8.77 -4.79 15.95
C LEU A 112 -9.77 -3.63 16.16
N LEU A 113 -11.01 -3.93 16.54
CA LEU A 113 -12.01 -2.90 16.81
C LEU A 113 -11.60 -2.00 17.99
N LEU A 114 -10.98 -2.55 19.03
CA LEU A 114 -10.42 -1.77 20.12
C LEU A 114 -9.30 -0.85 19.68
N LEU A 115 -8.41 -1.29 18.78
CA LEU A 115 -7.34 -0.45 18.21
C LEU A 115 -7.92 0.79 17.52
N TYR A 116 -9.06 0.65 16.83
CA TYR A 116 -9.73 1.74 16.13
C TYR A 116 -10.71 2.54 16.99
N SER A 117 -10.89 2.15 18.26
CA SER A 117 -11.76 2.90 19.17
C SER A 117 -11.11 4.23 19.56
N GLU A 118 -11.88 5.31 19.48
CA GLU A 118 -11.48 6.65 19.95
C GLU A 118 -11.12 6.67 21.44
N GLN A 119 -11.64 5.70 22.21
CA GLN A 119 -11.37 5.58 23.65
C GLN A 119 -10.00 4.96 23.94
N THR A 120 -9.33 4.38 22.93
CA THR A 120 -8.03 3.72 23.10
C THR A 120 -6.91 4.75 23.15
N THR A 121 -6.25 4.86 24.29
CA THR A 121 -5.12 5.78 24.45
C THR A 121 -3.91 5.35 23.61
N ALA A 122 -3.07 6.30 23.23
CA ALA A 122 -1.84 6.02 22.47
C ALA A 122 -0.93 4.97 23.17
N ALA A 123 -0.86 4.99 24.51
CA ALA A 123 -0.10 4.02 25.30
C ALA A 123 -0.65 2.59 25.22
N ALA A 124 -1.96 2.43 25.00
CA ALA A 124 -2.60 1.11 24.90
C ALA A 124 -2.50 0.50 23.49
N ARG A 125 -2.22 1.28 22.46
CA ARG A 125 -2.23 0.80 21.06
C ARG A 125 -1.15 -0.23 20.77
N THR A 126 0.09 -0.01 21.22
CA THR A 126 1.18 -0.97 21.01
C THR A 126 0.91 -2.32 21.68
N PRO A 127 0.53 -2.40 22.97
CA PRO A 127 0.13 -3.67 23.58
C PRO A 127 -1.06 -4.36 22.90
N LEU A 128 -2.05 -3.58 22.42
CA LEU A 128 -3.18 -4.15 21.69
C LEU A 128 -2.76 -4.72 20.33
N LEU A 129 -1.85 -4.05 19.64
CA LEU A 129 -1.29 -4.56 18.39
C LEU A 129 -0.48 -5.84 18.61
N ASP A 130 0.35 -5.91 19.66
CA ASP A 130 1.06 -7.13 20.02
C ASP A 130 0.09 -8.29 20.27
N ALA A 131 -0.96 -8.06 21.06
CA ALA A 131 -1.99 -9.05 21.34
C ALA A 131 -2.75 -9.47 20.06
N LEU A 132 -3.05 -8.52 19.17
CA LEU A 132 -3.68 -8.78 17.87
C LEU A 132 -2.81 -9.72 17.03
N LEU A 133 -1.54 -9.41 16.85
CA LEU A 133 -0.61 -10.22 16.06
C LEU A 133 -0.42 -11.62 16.64
N MET A 134 -0.35 -11.74 17.97
CA MET A 134 -0.30 -13.04 18.65
C MET A 134 -1.57 -13.88 18.38
N GLN A 135 -2.75 -13.27 18.40
CA GLN A 135 -4.01 -13.96 18.11
C GLN A 135 -4.15 -14.31 16.62
N MET A 136 -3.59 -13.52 15.73
CA MET A 136 -3.60 -13.78 14.29
C MET A 136 -2.61 -14.90 13.90
N ALA A 137 -1.51 -15.06 14.60
CA ALA A 137 -0.43 -15.99 14.24
C ALA A 137 -0.90 -17.43 13.91
N PRO A 138 -1.77 -18.09 14.70
CA PRO A 138 -2.24 -19.44 14.38
C PRO A 138 -3.19 -19.51 13.16
N MET A 139 -3.70 -18.37 12.71
CA MET A 139 -4.65 -18.24 11.59
C MET A 139 -3.97 -17.85 10.28
N ALA A 140 -2.66 -17.59 10.32
CA ALA A 140 -1.91 -17.09 9.18
C ALA A 140 -1.71 -18.18 8.13
N HIS A 141 -2.11 -17.88 6.90
CA HIS A 141 -1.78 -18.67 5.72
C HIS A 141 -0.71 -17.93 4.92
N GLY A 142 0.50 -18.47 4.89
CA GLY A 142 1.59 -17.93 4.07
C GLY A 142 1.21 -17.98 2.60
N LEU A 143 1.29 -16.83 1.95
CA LEU A 143 1.14 -16.72 0.51
C LEU A 143 2.54 -16.80 -0.10
N GLU A 144 2.84 -17.91 -0.78
CA GLU A 144 4.08 -17.97 -1.56
C GLU A 144 4.05 -16.88 -2.63
N LEU A 145 5.08 -16.08 -2.67
CA LEU A 145 5.35 -15.22 -3.81
C LEU A 145 5.64 -16.19 -4.96
N CYS A 146 4.64 -16.50 -5.78
CA CYS A 146 4.81 -17.33 -6.96
C CYS A 146 5.98 -16.76 -7.76
N ALA A 147 6.97 -17.61 -8.05
CA ALA A 147 7.95 -17.30 -9.06
C ALA A 147 7.19 -16.94 -10.35
N PRO A 148 7.46 -15.79 -10.96
CA PRO A 148 6.72 -15.35 -12.14
C PRO A 148 6.88 -16.41 -13.24
N ASP A 149 5.76 -16.80 -13.89
CA ASP A 149 5.79 -17.50 -15.16
C ASP A 149 6.70 -16.74 -16.13
N ALA A 150 7.49 -17.45 -16.95
CA ALA A 150 8.47 -16.83 -17.84
C ALA A 150 7.86 -15.80 -18.84
N ALA A 151 6.55 -15.90 -19.14
CA ALA A 151 5.80 -14.89 -19.89
C ALA A 151 5.44 -13.64 -19.04
N PHE A 152 5.49 -13.76 -17.72
CA PHE A 152 5.31 -12.69 -16.74
C PHE A 152 6.60 -11.87 -16.52
N SER A 153 7.77 -12.42 -16.94
CA SER A 153 9.06 -11.95 -16.43
C SER A 153 9.37 -10.49 -16.82
N LEU A 154 9.26 -10.13 -18.10
CA LEU A 154 9.71 -8.81 -18.56
C LEU A 154 8.86 -7.66 -18.00
N ALA A 155 7.52 -7.81 -17.99
CA ALA A 155 6.65 -6.79 -17.43
C ALA A 155 6.89 -6.60 -15.92
N THR A 156 7.12 -7.71 -15.21
CA THR A 156 7.42 -7.71 -13.78
C THR A 156 8.79 -7.12 -13.49
N GLU A 157 9.81 -7.44 -14.30
CA GLU A 157 11.15 -6.83 -14.19
C GLU A 157 11.10 -5.30 -14.42
N VAL A 158 10.32 -4.85 -15.41
CA VAL A 158 10.08 -3.42 -15.64
C VAL A 158 9.38 -2.78 -14.44
N LEU A 159 8.36 -3.44 -13.88
CA LEU A 159 7.65 -2.96 -12.70
C LEU A 159 8.58 -2.83 -11.49
N GLN A 160 9.37 -3.85 -11.20
CA GLN A 160 10.36 -3.83 -10.11
C GLN A 160 11.36 -2.69 -10.29
N HIS A 161 11.86 -2.52 -11.53
CA HIS A 161 12.76 -1.40 -11.83
C HIS A 161 12.09 -0.03 -11.60
N LEU A 162 10.84 0.15 -12.04
CA LEU A 162 10.08 1.37 -11.79
C LEU A 162 9.86 1.63 -10.29
N ASN A 163 9.64 0.59 -9.51
CA ASN A 163 9.46 0.71 -8.07
C ASN A 163 10.75 1.06 -7.33
N LEU A 164 11.90 0.53 -7.78
CA LEU A 164 13.21 0.84 -7.20
C LEU A 164 13.70 2.25 -7.57
N CYS A 165 13.42 2.69 -8.81
CA CYS A 165 13.93 3.94 -9.37
C CYS A 165 12.83 5.00 -9.55
N PHE A 166 11.72 4.92 -8.81
CA PHE A 166 10.58 5.80 -9.05
C PHE A 166 10.91 7.29 -8.84
N ALA A 167 11.83 7.61 -7.93
CA ALA A 167 12.26 8.98 -7.65
C ALA A 167 13.30 9.51 -8.65
N ASP A 168 13.92 8.63 -9.43
CA ASP A 168 14.93 9.02 -10.41
C ASP A 168 14.31 9.64 -11.66
N GLU A 169 15.09 10.44 -12.38
CA GLU A 169 14.68 10.94 -13.68
C GLU A 169 14.73 9.77 -14.70
N LEU A 170 13.56 9.26 -15.06
CA LEU A 170 13.44 8.10 -15.93
C LEU A 170 12.54 8.41 -17.13
N SER A 171 13.08 8.20 -18.33
CA SER A 171 12.35 8.32 -19.58
C SER A 171 11.92 6.95 -20.13
N LEU A 172 10.89 6.96 -20.99
CA LEU A 172 10.47 5.75 -21.70
C LEU A 172 11.58 5.19 -22.60
N THR A 173 12.42 6.07 -23.17
CA THR A 173 13.57 5.69 -24.00
C THR A 173 14.62 4.94 -23.18
N GLU A 174 14.93 5.39 -21.98
CA GLU A 174 15.86 4.69 -21.08
C GLU A 174 15.35 3.31 -20.68
N LEU A 175 14.04 3.21 -20.36
CA LEU A 175 13.42 1.91 -20.09
C LEU A 175 13.54 0.97 -21.29
N THR A 176 13.19 1.43 -22.49
CA THR A 176 13.25 0.58 -23.69
C THR A 176 14.67 0.13 -24.03
N ASN A 177 15.66 1.01 -23.85
CA ASN A 177 17.07 0.68 -24.03
C ASN A 177 17.54 -0.33 -23.00
N ARG A 178 17.16 -0.16 -21.72
CA ARG A 178 17.56 -1.06 -20.63
C ARG A 178 17.03 -2.47 -20.84
N PHE A 179 15.77 -2.60 -21.25
CA PHE A 179 15.11 -3.90 -21.42
C PHE A 179 15.16 -4.44 -22.86
N HIS A 180 15.87 -3.76 -23.77
CA HIS A 180 16.08 -4.16 -25.16
C HIS A 180 14.78 -4.44 -25.94
N VAL A 181 13.77 -3.61 -25.74
CA VAL A 181 12.47 -3.72 -26.42
C VAL A 181 12.08 -2.43 -27.13
N SER A 182 11.21 -2.54 -28.12
CA SER A 182 10.64 -1.34 -28.76
C SER A 182 9.67 -0.61 -27.85
N THR A 183 9.54 0.70 -28.02
CA THR A 183 8.61 1.54 -27.26
C THR A 183 7.18 1.03 -27.30
N SER A 184 6.72 0.62 -28.50
CA SER A 184 5.37 0.07 -28.68
C SER A 184 5.18 -1.22 -27.89
N HIS A 185 6.14 -2.14 -27.97
CA HIS A 185 6.10 -3.40 -27.21
C HIS A 185 6.07 -3.14 -25.71
N MET A 186 6.95 -2.28 -25.18
CA MET A 186 6.99 -1.89 -23.78
C MET A 186 5.63 -1.37 -23.30
N ILE A 187 5.03 -0.44 -24.01
CA ILE A 187 3.74 0.14 -23.63
C ILE A 187 2.64 -0.91 -23.63
N HIS A 188 2.54 -1.70 -24.70
CA HIS A 188 1.47 -2.69 -24.84
C HIS A 188 1.58 -3.80 -23.82
N MET A 189 2.78 -4.38 -23.66
CA MET A 189 3.06 -5.46 -22.71
C MET A 189 2.74 -5.02 -21.26
N PHE A 190 3.31 -3.89 -20.84
CA PHE A 190 3.13 -3.38 -19.49
C PHE A 190 1.67 -2.99 -19.21
N LYS A 191 1.01 -2.33 -20.18
CA LYS A 191 -0.40 -1.98 -20.05
C LYS A 191 -1.31 -3.20 -20.01
N ALA A 192 -1.04 -4.23 -20.79
CA ALA A 192 -1.81 -5.49 -20.77
C ALA A 192 -1.75 -6.15 -19.39
N GLN A 193 -0.57 -6.09 -18.76
CA GLN A 193 -0.32 -6.71 -17.46
C GLN A 193 -0.84 -5.87 -16.27
N PHE A 194 -0.55 -4.57 -16.28
CA PHE A 194 -0.79 -3.68 -15.13
C PHE A 194 -1.88 -2.62 -15.38
N GLY A 195 -2.55 -2.65 -16.53
CA GLY A 195 -3.65 -1.75 -16.86
C GLY A 195 -3.25 -0.34 -17.28
N LEU A 196 -1.98 0.05 -17.09
CA LEU A 196 -1.45 1.40 -17.35
C LEU A 196 -0.11 1.33 -18.10
N PRO A 197 0.21 2.32 -18.95
CA PRO A 197 1.56 2.47 -19.49
C PRO A 197 2.60 2.74 -18.40
N PRO A 198 3.90 2.34 -18.59
CA PRO A 198 4.95 2.45 -17.57
C PRO A 198 5.09 3.84 -16.95
N ILE A 199 5.14 4.89 -17.76
CA ILE A 199 5.30 6.27 -17.27
C ILE A 199 4.07 6.74 -16.47
N GLN A 200 2.86 6.31 -16.84
CA GLN A 200 1.67 6.64 -16.06
C GLN A 200 1.66 5.89 -14.71
N TYR A 201 2.13 4.64 -14.70
CA TYR A 201 2.34 3.89 -13.47
C TYR A 201 3.33 4.62 -12.55
N MET A 202 4.49 5.02 -13.08
CA MET A 202 5.51 5.75 -12.32
C MET A 202 4.97 7.05 -11.72
N VAL A 203 4.17 7.82 -12.47
CA VAL A 203 3.53 9.02 -11.93
C VAL A 203 2.60 8.67 -10.76
N ARG A 204 1.80 7.60 -10.87
CA ARG A 204 0.94 7.14 -9.77
C ARG A 204 1.75 6.72 -8.57
N ARG A 205 2.84 5.96 -8.78
CA ARG A 205 3.75 5.52 -7.71
C ARG A 205 4.34 6.71 -6.94
N ARG A 206 4.80 7.75 -7.68
CA ARG A 206 5.31 9.00 -7.09
C ARG A 206 4.25 9.73 -6.27
N ILE A 207 3.03 9.81 -6.77
CA ILE A 207 1.92 10.47 -6.04
C ILE A 207 1.51 9.65 -4.81
N GLY A 208 1.51 8.32 -4.88
CA GLY A 208 1.28 7.45 -3.73
C GLY A 208 2.32 7.66 -2.63
N GLU A 209 3.61 7.71 -3.00
CA GLU A 209 4.69 8.02 -2.06
C GLU A 209 4.55 9.44 -1.47
N ALA A 210 4.18 10.42 -2.31
CA ALA A 210 3.92 11.77 -1.82
C ALA A 210 2.75 11.81 -0.82
N GLN A 211 1.71 11.00 -0.99
CA GLN A 211 0.63 10.86 0.00
C GLN A 211 1.18 10.29 1.32
N HIS A 212 2.02 9.26 1.24
CA HIS A 212 2.68 8.69 2.42
C HIS A 212 3.52 9.74 3.16
N LEU A 213 4.43 10.43 2.47
CA LEU A 213 5.28 11.46 3.06
C LEU A 213 4.48 12.66 3.62
N LEU A 214 3.39 13.07 2.96
CA LEU A 214 2.50 14.10 3.48
C LEU A 214 1.82 13.73 4.80
N ARG A 215 1.65 12.44 5.05
CA ARG A 215 1.06 11.92 6.31
C ARG A 215 2.09 11.73 7.40
N THR A 216 3.30 11.33 7.05
CA THR A 216 4.31 10.84 8.00
C THR A 216 5.39 11.86 8.32
N THR A 217 5.51 12.95 7.52
CA THR A 217 6.54 13.98 7.69
C THR A 217 5.95 15.39 7.74
N GLU A 218 6.73 16.33 8.31
CA GLU A 218 6.40 17.76 8.32
C GLU A 218 7.00 18.52 7.11
N ASP A 219 7.64 17.82 6.17
CA ASP A 219 8.27 18.43 5.00
C ASP A 219 7.25 19.21 4.16
N SER A 220 7.68 20.31 3.55
CA SER A 220 6.77 21.07 2.69
C SER A 220 6.32 20.23 1.49
N ALA A 221 5.08 20.46 1.04
CA ALA A 221 4.56 19.76 -0.14
C ALA A 221 5.44 19.95 -1.39
N GLY A 222 6.18 21.07 -1.47
CA GLY A 222 7.12 21.31 -2.57
C GLY A 222 8.38 20.47 -2.47
N ASP A 223 8.90 20.27 -1.28
CA ASP A 223 10.09 19.45 -1.02
C ASP A 223 9.75 17.97 -1.23
N ILE A 224 8.57 17.53 -0.76
CA ILE A 224 8.04 16.18 -1.04
C ILE A 224 7.95 15.93 -2.55
N GLY A 225 7.47 16.92 -3.33
CA GLY A 225 7.47 16.81 -4.78
C GLY A 225 8.86 16.51 -5.36
N GLY A 226 9.91 17.18 -4.84
CA GLY A 226 11.31 16.91 -5.20
C GLY A 226 11.78 15.51 -4.78
N GLN A 227 11.48 15.09 -3.55
CA GLN A 227 11.88 13.78 -3.00
C GLN A 227 11.30 12.62 -3.82
N VAL A 228 10.07 12.75 -4.32
CA VAL A 228 9.44 11.72 -5.16
C VAL A 228 9.78 11.84 -6.65
N GLY A 229 10.79 12.64 -7.01
CA GLY A 229 11.25 12.80 -8.39
C GLY A 229 10.35 13.65 -9.29
N MET A 230 9.48 14.49 -8.70
CA MET A 230 8.63 15.44 -9.42
C MET A 230 9.15 16.88 -9.21
N ILE A 231 10.32 17.16 -9.78
CA ILE A 231 11.06 18.44 -9.58
C ILE A 231 10.22 19.66 -9.99
N ASN A 232 9.42 19.54 -11.05
CA ASN A 232 8.53 20.64 -11.47
C ASN A 232 7.33 20.71 -10.51
N ARG A 233 7.38 21.68 -9.59
CA ARG A 233 6.36 21.92 -8.56
C ARG A 233 4.94 22.06 -9.14
N ASN A 234 4.79 22.83 -10.22
CA ASN A 234 3.47 23.02 -10.86
C ASN A 234 2.92 21.73 -11.45
N TYR A 235 3.79 20.91 -12.04
CA TYR A 235 3.42 19.59 -12.56
C TYR A 235 3.03 18.66 -11.41
N PHE A 236 3.79 18.64 -10.32
CA PHE A 236 3.48 17.86 -9.13
C PHE A 236 2.10 18.22 -8.57
N TYR A 237 1.83 19.51 -8.28
CA TYR A 237 0.55 19.96 -7.73
C TYR A 237 -0.63 19.61 -8.62
N ARG A 238 -0.47 19.79 -9.94
CA ARG A 238 -1.50 19.44 -10.92
C ARG A 238 -1.77 17.94 -10.97
N MET A 239 -0.73 17.10 -10.96
CA MET A 239 -0.86 15.65 -11.00
C MET A 239 -1.44 15.11 -9.70
N PHE A 240 -0.98 15.61 -8.56
CA PHE A 240 -1.52 15.25 -7.26
C PHE A 240 -3.02 15.56 -7.18
N LYS A 241 -3.42 16.82 -7.49
CA LYS A 241 -4.84 17.21 -7.50
C LYS A 241 -5.66 16.36 -8.48
N ARG A 242 -5.10 16.02 -9.64
CA ARG A 242 -5.80 15.19 -10.64
C ARG A 242 -6.03 13.76 -10.16
N LEU A 243 -5.07 13.16 -9.46
CA LEU A 243 -5.12 11.76 -9.05
C LEU A 243 -5.76 11.57 -7.67
N VAL A 244 -5.56 12.52 -6.75
CA VAL A 244 -6.05 12.44 -5.36
C VAL A 244 -7.35 13.24 -5.15
N GLY A 245 -7.66 14.19 -6.06
CA GLY A 245 -8.87 15.00 -6.00
C GLY A 245 -8.69 16.35 -5.29
N VAL A 246 -7.69 16.48 -4.40
CA VAL A 246 -7.37 17.71 -3.66
C VAL A 246 -5.91 18.10 -3.84
N SER A 247 -5.53 19.33 -3.47
CA SER A 247 -4.12 19.74 -3.50
C SER A 247 -3.31 19.05 -2.39
N PRO A 248 -1.97 18.92 -2.53
CA PRO A 248 -1.13 18.32 -1.49
C PRO A 248 -1.27 19.01 -0.13
N VAL A 249 -1.35 20.35 -0.12
CA VAL A 249 -1.53 21.13 1.10
C VAL A 249 -2.89 20.82 1.75
N ARG A 250 -3.97 20.84 0.95
CA ARG A 250 -5.30 20.51 1.47
C ARG A 250 -5.42 19.05 1.90
N TYR A 251 -4.70 18.15 1.26
CA TYR A 251 -4.62 16.74 1.66
C TYR A 251 -4.06 16.60 3.07
N ARG A 252 -2.95 17.29 3.39
CA ARG A 252 -2.37 17.31 4.74
C ARG A 252 -3.32 17.92 5.79
N GLU A 253 -4.00 19.02 5.45
CA GLU A 253 -4.97 19.67 6.34
C GLU A 253 -6.13 18.72 6.68
N VAL A 254 -6.75 18.10 5.67
CA VAL A 254 -7.89 17.18 5.85
C VAL A 254 -7.50 15.98 6.71
N ILE A 255 -6.29 15.45 6.53
CA ILE A 255 -5.76 14.36 7.35
C ILE A 255 -5.50 14.85 8.79
N GLY A 256 -4.93 16.05 8.96
CA GLY A 256 -4.72 16.66 10.28
C GLY A 256 -6.02 17.04 10.99
N GLU A 257 -7.07 17.39 10.25
CA GLU A 257 -8.42 17.65 10.79
C GLU A 257 -9.19 16.38 11.20
N ARG A 258 -8.72 15.21 10.74
CA ARG A 258 -9.27 13.89 11.08
C ARG A 258 -8.18 13.05 11.77
N PRO A 259 -7.84 13.35 13.03
CA PRO A 259 -6.85 12.60 13.79
C PRO A 259 -7.23 11.11 13.95
N ASP A 260 -8.51 10.78 13.81
CA ASP A 260 -9.08 9.44 13.73
C ASP A 260 -8.61 8.65 12.47
N MET A 261 -8.14 9.32 11.43
CA MET A 261 -7.53 8.69 10.25
C MET A 261 -6.01 8.47 10.39
N LEU A 262 -5.37 9.09 11.40
CA LEU A 262 -3.93 9.03 11.65
C LEU A 262 -3.59 8.57 13.07
N ALA A 263 -4.57 8.51 13.94
CA ALA A 263 -4.39 8.16 15.34
C ALA A 263 -4.64 6.67 15.62
#